data_d73a056c96f15d0fc11f4b4f5e9b41b8
#
_entry.id   d73a056c96f15d0fc11f4b4f5e9b41b8
#
_cell.length_a   1.000
_cell.length_b   1.000
_cell.length_c   1.000
_cell.angle_alpha   90.00
_cell.angle_beta   90.00
_cell.angle_gamma   90.00
#
_symmetry.space_group_name_H-M   'P 1'
#
loop_
_entity.id
_entity.type
_entity.pdbx_description
1 polymer ?
#
loop_
_entity_poly.entity_id
_entity_poly.type
_entity_poly.pdbx_seq_one_letter_code
_entity_poly.pdbx_strand_id
1 'polypeptide(L)'
;IKQIDPQADITVWERNAPDDTFGFGVVFSDQTLSGIKASDQSVFEDMGKSFAYWGDVDVDIDGSNFAIGGNGFAAMSRKELLHVLQRRAKDHGVPVHFNTEAPPVSELMANYDLVLASEGINSAIRSEFESDFGTTVDPRKCKFMWLGTDLVFEAFEFFIRNTEYGVMQVHAYPMDEKSSTFIIEMNEDVWRNAGFDKFESESLPPGV
;
A
#
# COMPACT_ATOMS: atom_id res chain seq x y z
N ILE A 1 20.58 0.51 -4.00
CA ILE A 1 21.66 0.78 -4.98
C ILE A 1 22.68 1.74 -4.35
N LYS A 2 22.30 2.96 -3.96
CA LYS A 2 23.22 4.01 -3.46
C LYS A 2 24.06 3.59 -2.25
N GLN A 3 23.60 2.67 -1.41
CA GLN A 3 24.36 2.10 -0.30
C GLN A 3 25.46 1.14 -0.77
N ILE A 4 25.23 0.43 -1.87
CA ILE A 4 26.16 -0.54 -2.44
C ILE A 4 27.17 0.16 -3.34
N ASP A 5 26.68 1.07 -4.16
CA ASP A 5 27.47 1.92 -5.03
C ASP A 5 27.17 3.40 -4.77
N PRO A 6 27.97 4.06 -3.93
CA PRO A 6 27.82 5.50 -3.64
C PRO A 6 28.05 6.41 -4.85
N GLN A 7 28.68 5.91 -5.92
CA GLN A 7 28.93 6.66 -7.14
C GLN A 7 27.79 6.54 -8.17
N ALA A 8 26.85 5.60 -7.95
CA ALA A 8 25.71 5.46 -8.85
C ALA A 8 24.94 6.80 -8.96
N ASP A 9 24.69 7.25 -10.18
CA ASP A 9 23.83 8.39 -10.45
C ASP A 9 22.39 7.90 -10.55
N ILE A 10 21.52 8.38 -9.65
CA ILE A 10 20.14 7.89 -9.51
C ILE A 10 19.20 9.08 -9.57
N THR A 11 18.19 8.98 -10.40
CA THR A 11 17.10 9.96 -10.49
C THR A 11 15.75 9.24 -10.33
N VAL A 12 14.83 9.84 -9.59
CA VAL A 12 13.47 9.34 -9.40
C VAL A 12 12.47 10.36 -9.93
N TRP A 13 11.49 9.90 -10.70
CA TRP A 13 10.35 10.70 -11.14
C TRP A 13 9.08 10.20 -10.47
N GLU A 14 8.30 11.12 -9.91
CA GLU A 14 7.01 10.86 -9.30
C GLU A 14 5.99 11.89 -9.82
N ARG A 15 4.94 11.40 -10.45
CA ARG A 15 3.91 12.28 -11.03
C ARG A 15 3.05 13.00 -10.00
N ASN A 16 2.93 12.41 -8.81
CA ASN A 16 2.13 12.95 -7.71
C ASN A 16 2.95 13.93 -6.85
N ALA A 17 2.26 14.68 -5.99
CA ALA A 17 2.91 15.52 -5.00
C ALA A 17 3.56 14.66 -3.87
N PRO A 18 4.52 15.21 -3.11
CA PRO A 18 5.22 14.47 -2.06
C PRO A 18 4.31 13.86 -1.00
N ASP A 19 3.18 14.47 -0.75
CA ASP A 19 2.21 14.05 0.27
C ASP A 19 1.05 13.21 -0.26
N ASP A 20 0.99 13.03 -1.58
CA ASP A 20 -0.08 12.26 -2.20
C ASP A 20 0.11 10.76 -1.98
N THR A 21 -0.93 10.12 -1.47
CA THR A 21 -0.96 8.67 -1.30
C THR A 21 -2.38 8.14 -1.48
N PHE A 22 -2.48 6.85 -1.84
CA PHE A 22 -3.75 6.15 -1.93
C PHE A 22 -3.92 5.25 -0.71
N GLY A 23 -5.12 5.29 -0.11
CA GLY A 23 -5.43 4.53 1.11
C GLY A 23 -4.78 5.14 2.36
N PHE A 24 -4.91 4.45 3.48
CA PHE A 24 -4.63 5.00 4.81
C PHE A 24 -3.41 4.35 5.45
N GLY A 25 -3.55 3.11 5.93
CA GLY A 25 -2.49 2.36 6.57
C GLY A 25 -1.82 1.34 5.66
N VAL A 26 -0.65 0.87 6.08
CA VAL A 26 0.06 -0.25 5.48
C VAL A 26 0.51 -1.20 6.59
N VAL A 27 0.30 -2.50 6.40
CA VAL A 27 0.66 -3.57 7.36
C VAL A 27 1.92 -4.28 6.88
N PHE A 28 2.76 -4.59 7.82
CA PHE A 28 3.98 -5.37 7.62
C PHE A 28 3.97 -6.61 8.52
N SER A 29 4.30 -7.76 7.96
CA SER A 29 4.61 -8.95 8.74
C SER A 29 6.04 -8.88 9.29
N ASP A 30 6.34 -9.65 10.33
CA ASP A 30 7.69 -9.79 10.88
C ASP A 30 8.72 -10.15 9.81
N GLN A 31 8.34 -11.00 8.85
CA GLN A 31 9.22 -11.36 7.74
C GLN A 31 9.55 -10.16 6.86
N THR A 32 8.56 -9.33 6.52
CA THR A 32 8.75 -8.10 5.74
C THR A 32 9.64 -7.12 6.48
N LEU A 33 9.38 -6.92 7.78
CA LEU A 33 10.19 -6.04 8.62
C LEU A 33 11.63 -6.50 8.72
N SER A 34 11.86 -7.81 8.85
CA SER A 34 13.21 -8.38 8.86
C SER A 34 13.94 -8.14 7.54
N GLY A 35 13.25 -8.22 6.39
CA GLY A 35 13.79 -7.89 5.09
C GLY A 35 14.17 -6.41 4.95
N ILE A 36 13.30 -5.51 5.42
CA ILE A 36 13.58 -4.06 5.44
C ILE A 36 14.80 -3.76 6.31
N LYS A 37 14.83 -4.33 7.52
CA LYS A 37 15.96 -4.17 8.46
C LYS A 37 17.28 -4.65 7.88
N ALA A 38 17.28 -5.79 7.20
CA ALA A 38 18.48 -6.33 6.55
C ALA A 38 18.94 -5.47 5.36
N SER A 39 18.01 -4.81 4.67
CA SER A 39 18.30 -3.97 3.51
C SER A 39 18.74 -2.56 3.92
N ASP A 40 18.09 -1.96 4.90
CA ASP A 40 18.39 -0.62 5.41
C ASP A 40 17.95 -0.47 6.87
N GLN A 41 18.91 -0.62 7.80
CA GLN A 41 18.66 -0.50 9.23
C GLN A 41 18.09 0.87 9.62
N SER A 42 18.53 1.96 8.97
CA SER A 42 18.08 3.32 9.28
C SER A 42 16.61 3.53 8.89
N VAL A 43 16.19 2.99 7.74
CA VAL A 43 14.78 3.01 7.32
C VAL A 43 13.94 2.24 8.32
N PHE A 44 14.35 1.04 8.72
CA PHE A 44 13.65 0.24 9.71
C PHE A 44 13.49 0.97 11.06
N GLU A 45 14.55 1.62 11.55
CA GLU A 45 14.51 2.38 12.80
C GLU A 45 13.59 3.61 12.70
N ASP A 46 13.60 4.31 11.57
CA ASP A 46 12.72 5.45 11.35
C ASP A 46 11.25 5.02 11.25
N MET A 47 10.95 3.95 10.54
CA MET A 47 9.61 3.37 10.49
C MET A 47 9.12 2.97 11.88
N GLY A 48 9.99 2.36 12.68
CA GLY A 48 9.69 1.87 14.04
C GLY A 48 9.19 2.95 15.00
N LYS A 49 9.47 4.22 14.74
CA LYS A 49 8.99 5.36 15.55
C LYS A 49 7.48 5.61 15.39
N SER A 50 6.89 5.10 14.32
CA SER A 50 5.48 5.34 13.96
C SER A 50 4.65 4.05 13.87
N PHE A 51 5.21 2.90 14.27
CA PHE A 51 4.49 1.65 14.20
C PHE A 51 3.44 1.49 15.31
N ALA A 52 2.24 1.04 14.93
CA ALA A 52 1.35 0.30 15.81
C ALA A 52 1.68 -1.19 15.70
N TYR A 53 1.83 -1.90 16.82
CA TYR A 53 2.19 -3.32 16.88
C TYR A 53 1.08 -4.15 17.49
N TRP A 54 0.86 -5.35 16.94
CA TRP A 54 -0.03 -6.36 17.53
C TRP A 54 0.42 -7.77 17.16
N GLY A 55 -0.02 -8.77 17.93
CA GLY A 55 0.35 -10.17 17.76
C GLY A 55 -0.80 -11.08 17.39
N ASP A 56 -2.02 -10.56 17.41
CA ASP A 56 -3.22 -11.36 17.24
C ASP A 56 -3.98 -10.99 15.97
N VAL A 57 -4.70 -11.96 15.44
CA VAL A 57 -5.69 -11.80 14.38
C VAL A 57 -7.02 -12.28 14.93
N ASP A 58 -8.00 -11.40 14.99
CA ASP A 58 -9.33 -11.71 15.45
C ASP A 58 -10.28 -11.87 14.25
N VAL A 59 -11.03 -12.96 14.24
CA VAL A 59 -11.97 -13.29 13.18
C VAL A 59 -13.37 -13.44 13.78
N ASP A 60 -14.29 -12.64 13.32
CA ASP A 60 -15.70 -12.71 13.68
C ASP A 60 -16.54 -13.13 12.45
N ILE A 61 -17.12 -14.31 12.52
CA ILE A 61 -18.02 -14.84 11.49
C ILE A 61 -19.46 -14.86 12.04
N ASP A 62 -20.27 -13.92 11.60
CA ASP A 62 -21.67 -13.79 12.03
C ASP A 62 -21.85 -13.85 13.57
N GLY A 63 -20.94 -13.24 14.32
CA GLY A 63 -20.93 -13.19 15.79
C GLY A 63 -20.19 -14.33 16.48
N SER A 64 -19.60 -15.25 15.72
CA SER A 64 -18.71 -16.28 16.26
C SER A 64 -17.26 -15.80 16.19
N ASN A 65 -16.61 -15.62 17.35
CA ASN A 65 -15.30 -15.03 17.47
C ASN A 65 -14.19 -16.08 17.62
N PHE A 66 -13.09 -15.87 16.89
CA PHE A 66 -11.88 -16.70 16.92
C PHE A 66 -10.65 -15.79 17.00
N ALA A 67 -9.80 -16.00 18.01
CA ALA A 67 -8.51 -15.34 18.13
C ALA A 67 -7.39 -16.25 17.66
N ILE A 68 -6.52 -15.76 16.79
CA ILE A 68 -5.36 -16.46 16.26
C ILE A 68 -4.12 -15.68 16.64
N GLY A 69 -3.40 -16.17 17.64
CA GLY A 69 -2.16 -15.57 18.14
C GLY A 69 -0.90 -16.10 17.47
N GLY A 70 0.23 -15.51 17.83
CA GLY A 70 1.56 -15.95 17.43
C GLY A 70 2.06 -15.39 16.09
N ASN A 71 1.40 -14.36 15.58
CA ASN A 71 1.85 -13.61 14.40
C ASN A 71 2.29 -12.22 14.85
N GLY A 72 3.43 -11.74 14.34
CA GLY A 72 3.85 -10.36 14.55
C GLY A 72 3.45 -9.49 13.38
N PHE A 73 2.73 -8.42 13.68
CA PHE A 73 2.37 -7.40 12.70
C PHE A 73 2.72 -6.00 13.22
N ALA A 74 3.04 -5.12 12.28
CA ALA A 74 3.12 -3.70 12.53
C ALA A 74 2.40 -2.96 11.41
N ALA A 75 1.79 -1.83 11.72
CA ALA A 75 1.29 -0.92 10.71
C ALA A 75 1.72 0.51 10.97
N MET A 76 1.65 1.31 9.94
CA MET A 76 1.84 2.74 10.01
C MET A 76 1.03 3.43 8.91
N SER A 77 0.86 4.74 9.05
CA SER A 77 0.29 5.56 7.98
C SER A 77 1.13 5.46 6.70
N ARG A 78 0.47 5.29 5.55
CA ARG A 78 1.16 5.29 4.25
C ARG A 78 1.90 6.60 3.99
N LYS A 79 1.32 7.71 4.44
CA LYS A 79 1.94 9.04 4.30
C LYS A 79 3.26 9.11 5.08
N GLU A 80 3.29 8.61 6.31
CA GLU A 80 4.54 8.57 7.08
C GLU A 80 5.57 7.63 6.45
N LEU A 81 5.15 6.49 5.91
CA LEU A 81 6.06 5.62 5.15
C LEU A 81 6.70 6.37 3.96
N LEU A 82 5.90 7.12 3.19
CA LEU A 82 6.44 7.95 2.10
C LEU A 82 7.46 8.96 2.61
N HIS A 83 7.18 9.64 3.72
CA HIS A 83 8.10 10.60 4.30
C HIS A 83 9.42 9.96 4.75
N VAL A 84 9.36 8.77 5.38
CA VAL A 84 10.58 8.02 5.75
C VAL A 84 11.42 7.72 4.52
N LEU A 85 10.82 7.20 3.46
CA LEU A 85 11.52 6.85 2.22
C LEU A 85 12.07 8.08 1.49
N GLN A 86 11.32 9.18 1.45
CA GLN A 86 11.75 10.45 0.86
C GLN A 86 12.94 11.05 1.61
N ARG A 87 12.88 11.06 2.96
CA ARG A 87 14.03 11.50 3.79
C ARG A 87 15.25 10.65 3.47
N ARG A 88 15.09 9.34 3.38
CA ARG A 88 16.19 8.43 3.09
C ARG A 88 16.80 8.65 1.70
N ALA A 89 15.97 8.87 0.67
CA ALA A 89 16.43 9.23 -0.67
C ALA A 89 17.25 10.53 -0.63
N LYS A 90 16.77 11.55 0.07
CA LYS A 90 17.43 12.82 0.25
C LYS A 90 18.78 12.67 0.97
N ASP A 91 18.86 11.86 2.04
CA ASP A 91 20.09 11.61 2.80
C ASP A 91 21.17 10.96 1.92
N HIS A 92 20.76 10.17 0.95
CA HIS A 92 21.64 9.58 -0.06
C HIS A 92 21.92 10.50 -1.26
N GLY A 93 21.43 11.73 -1.26
CA GLY A 93 21.59 12.66 -2.37
C GLY A 93 20.87 12.23 -3.66
N VAL A 94 19.82 11.41 -3.56
CA VAL A 94 19.00 10.98 -4.71
C VAL A 94 17.92 12.03 -4.97
N PRO A 95 17.94 12.73 -6.12
CA PRO A 95 16.90 13.67 -6.48
C PRO A 95 15.59 12.92 -6.78
N VAL A 96 14.48 13.44 -6.25
CA VAL A 96 13.12 12.99 -6.55
C VAL A 96 12.36 14.16 -7.17
N HIS A 97 11.96 14.02 -8.42
CA HIS A 97 11.21 15.03 -9.15
C HIS A 97 9.72 14.75 -8.98
N PHE A 98 9.09 15.43 -8.03
CA PHE A 98 7.66 15.35 -7.80
C PHE A 98 6.86 16.18 -8.80
N ASN A 99 5.55 15.88 -8.94
CA ASN A 99 4.65 16.49 -9.94
C ASN A 99 5.24 16.43 -11.35
N THR A 100 5.98 15.37 -11.65
CA THR A 100 6.73 15.23 -12.90
C THR A 100 6.56 13.82 -13.45
N GLU A 101 5.96 13.74 -14.64
CA GLU A 101 5.91 12.48 -15.38
C GLU A 101 7.32 12.06 -15.79
N ALA A 102 7.59 10.75 -15.70
CA ALA A 102 8.86 10.23 -16.19
C ALA A 102 8.99 10.45 -17.71
N PRO A 103 10.19 10.70 -18.23
CA PRO A 103 10.41 10.74 -19.68
C PRO A 103 9.96 9.42 -20.36
N PRO A 104 9.70 9.43 -21.67
CA PRO A 104 9.40 8.20 -22.41
C PRO A 104 10.46 7.12 -22.17
N VAL A 105 10.03 5.87 -22.05
CA VAL A 105 10.95 4.75 -21.72
C VAL A 105 12.10 4.62 -22.70
N SER A 106 11.89 4.90 -23.99
CA SER A 106 12.95 4.92 -25.02
C SER A 106 14.05 5.95 -24.71
N GLU A 107 13.69 7.10 -24.18
CA GLU A 107 14.62 8.14 -23.74
C GLU A 107 15.35 7.70 -22.48
N LEU A 108 14.65 7.12 -21.51
CA LEU A 108 15.25 6.57 -20.29
C LEU A 108 16.29 5.49 -20.63
N MET A 109 15.94 4.52 -21.48
CA MET A 109 16.83 3.45 -21.90
C MET A 109 18.05 3.94 -22.70
N ALA A 110 17.96 5.08 -23.35
CA ALA A 110 19.08 5.67 -24.07
C ALA A 110 20.07 6.42 -23.15
N ASN A 111 19.61 6.87 -21.96
CA ASN A 111 20.38 7.74 -21.08
C ASN A 111 20.80 7.07 -19.76
N TYR A 112 20.21 5.91 -19.42
CA TYR A 112 20.48 5.21 -18.15
C TYR A 112 20.84 3.74 -18.40
N ASP A 113 21.77 3.22 -17.62
CA ASP A 113 22.18 1.80 -17.66
C ASP A 113 21.11 0.86 -17.09
N LEU A 114 20.24 1.38 -16.21
CA LEU A 114 19.14 0.62 -15.59
C LEU A 114 17.92 1.52 -15.38
N VAL A 115 16.78 1.05 -15.84
CA VAL A 115 15.47 1.69 -15.62
C VAL A 115 14.61 0.76 -14.74
N LEU A 116 14.14 1.26 -13.61
CA LEU A 116 13.23 0.55 -12.70
C LEU A 116 11.82 1.16 -12.80
N ALA A 117 10.92 0.46 -13.49
CA ALA A 117 9.54 0.88 -13.63
C ALA A 117 8.72 0.45 -12.42
N SER A 118 8.22 1.42 -11.64
CA SER A 118 7.39 1.20 -10.44
C SER A 118 6.04 1.94 -10.54
N GLU A 119 5.46 1.99 -11.75
CA GLU A 119 4.26 2.75 -12.08
C GLU A 119 2.96 2.12 -11.54
N GLY A 120 3.05 0.93 -10.94
CA GLY A 120 1.90 0.24 -10.34
C GLY A 120 1.04 -0.53 -11.34
N ILE A 121 -0.23 -0.75 -10.98
CA ILE A 121 -1.13 -1.64 -11.75
C ILE A 121 -1.41 -1.15 -13.17
N ASN A 122 -1.39 0.15 -13.40
CA ASN A 122 -1.64 0.77 -14.70
C ASN A 122 -0.35 1.13 -15.45
N SER A 123 0.74 0.40 -15.22
CA SER A 123 2.05 0.67 -15.83
C SER A 123 1.98 0.68 -17.37
N ALA A 124 2.35 1.81 -17.97
CA ALA A 124 2.46 1.98 -19.39
C ALA A 124 3.68 1.20 -19.95
N ILE A 125 4.79 1.22 -19.20
CA ILE A 125 6.00 0.47 -19.58
C ILE A 125 5.73 -1.02 -19.61
N ARG A 126 5.01 -1.58 -18.62
CA ARG A 126 4.62 -2.99 -18.64
C ARG A 126 3.79 -3.33 -19.88
N SER A 127 2.87 -2.45 -20.28
CA SER A 127 2.02 -2.67 -21.46
C SER A 127 2.81 -2.55 -22.77
N GLU A 128 3.76 -1.64 -22.86
CA GLU A 128 4.64 -1.49 -24.02
C GLU A 128 5.56 -2.70 -24.23
N PHE A 129 6.05 -3.29 -23.13
CA PHE A 129 6.96 -4.45 -23.15
C PHE A 129 6.25 -5.76 -22.75
N GLU A 130 4.95 -5.88 -22.99
CA GLU A 130 4.17 -7.05 -22.58
C GLU A 130 4.75 -8.36 -23.10
N SER A 131 5.18 -8.39 -24.36
CA SER A 131 5.79 -9.57 -24.99
C SER A 131 7.13 -9.96 -24.36
N ASP A 132 7.94 -8.99 -23.98
CA ASP A 132 9.28 -9.21 -23.43
C ASP A 132 9.19 -9.66 -21.96
N PHE A 133 8.25 -9.10 -21.21
CA PHE A 133 8.04 -9.45 -19.81
C PHE A 133 7.19 -10.73 -19.63
N GLY A 134 6.48 -11.17 -20.67
CA GLY A 134 5.56 -12.31 -20.58
C GLY A 134 4.44 -12.09 -19.56
N THR A 135 3.96 -10.85 -19.47
CA THR A 135 3.00 -10.43 -18.45
C THR A 135 1.64 -11.08 -18.69
N THR A 136 1.03 -11.59 -17.61
CA THR A 136 -0.39 -12.02 -17.61
C THR A 136 -1.17 -11.19 -16.60
N VAL A 137 -2.38 -10.77 -16.98
CA VAL A 137 -3.29 -10.03 -16.11
C VAL A 137 -4.53 -10.88 -15.86
N ASP A 138 -4.85 -11.13 -14.59
CA ASP A 138 -6.05 -11.85 -14.18
C ASP A 138 -6.99 -10.89 -13.43
N PRO A 139 -7.97 -10.27 -14.10
CA PRO A 139 -8.89 -9.34 -13.47
C PRO A 139 -9.86 -10.08 -12.54
N ARG A 140 -9.84 -9.69 -11.27
CA ARG A 140 -10.73 -10.27 -10.26
C ARG A 140 -12.05 -9.50 -10.19
N LYS A 141 -13.12 -10.23 -9.88
CA LYS A 141 -14.48 -9.67 -9.66
C LYS A 141 -14.71 -9.26 -8.21
N CYS A 142 -13.67 -8.84 -7.54
CA CYS A 142 -13.76 -8.31 -6.19
C CYS A 142 -13.85 -6.78 -6.25
N LYS A 143 -14.73 -6.22 -5.43
CA LYS A 143 -14.85 -4.78 -5.19
C LYS A 143 -14.49 -4.51 -3.75
N PHE A 144 -13.89 -3.35 -3.50
CA PHE A 144 -13.57 -2.95 -2.14
C PHE A 144 -13.76 -1.45 -1.94
N MET A 145 -14.04 -1.09 -0.69
CA MET A 145 -13.98 0.28 -0.20
C MET A 145 -12.85 0.36 0.82
N TRP A 146 -11.89 1.23 0.58
CA TRP A 146 -10.79 1.46 1.50
C TRP A 146 -11.05 2.73 2.29
N LEU A 147 -11.35 2.58 3.57
CA LEU A 147 -11.79 3.64 4.45
C LEU A 147 -10.81 3.80 5.62
N GLY A 148 -10.83 4.99 6.23
CA GLY A 148 -10.24 5.26 7.53
C GLY A 148 -11.35 5.45 8.57
N THR A 149 -11.04 5.17 9.84
CA THR A 149 -11.94 5.39 10.97
C THR A 149 -11.17 5.87 12.20
N ASP A 150 -11.83 6.65 13.03
CA ASP A 150 -11.34 7.05 14.36
C ASP A 150 -11.58 5.98 15.46
N LEU A 151 -12.24 4.89 15.12
CA LEU A 151 -12.27 3.70 15.96
C LEU A 151 -10.92 3.00 15.88
N VAL A 152 -10.19 2.94 17.01
CA VAL A 152 -8.89 2.27 17.09
C VAL A 152 -9.09 0.81 17.44
N PHE A 153 -8.74 -0.10 16.53
CA PHE A 153 -8.73 -1.54 16.77
C PHE A 153 -7.46 -1.94 17.54
N GLU A 154 -7.54 -3.04 18.30
CA GLU A 154 -6.41 -3.54 19.10
C GLU A 154 -5.61 -4.63 18.38
N ALA A 155 -6.19 -5.24 17.35
CA ALA A 155 -5.63 -6.35 16.57
C ALA A 155 -5.92 -6.16 15.07
N PHE A 156 -5.53 -7.16 14.28
CA PHE A 156 -6.03 -7.30 12.93
C PHE A 156 -7.37 -8.01 12.95
N GLU A 157 -8.43 -7.26 12.71
CA GLU A 157 -9.81 -7.72 12.81
C GLU A 157 -10.35 -8.12 11.43
N PHE A 158 -10.92 -9.31 11.35
CA PHE A 158 -11.69 -9.76 10.21
C PHE A 158 -13.15 -9.95 10.60
N PHE A 159 -14.05 -9.24 9.95
CA PHE A 159 -15.50 -9.43 10.11
C PHE A 159 -16.05 -10.03 8.82
N ILE A 160 -16.62 -11.23 8.91
CA ILE A 160 -17.31 -11.88 7.79
C ILE A 160 -18.80 -11.90 8.10
N ARG A 161 -19.60 -11.29 7.24
CA ARG A 161 -21.03 -11.12 7.44
C ARG A 161 -21.83 -11.67 6.27
N ASN A 162 -22.79 -12.54 6.55
CA ASN A 162 -23.83 -12.90 5.62
C ASN A 162 -24.91 -11.83 5.67
N THR A 163 -25.04 -11.04 4.62
CA THR A 163 -26.03 -9.98 4.50
C THR A 163 -27.14 -10.41 3.54
N GLU A 164 -28.24 -9.68 3.50
CA GLU A 164 -29.31 -9.90 2.51
C GLU A 164 -28.83 -9.73 1.05
N TYR A 165 -27.69 -9.05 0.83
CA TYR A 165 -27.11 -8.83 -0.49
C TYR A 165 -26.06 -9.90 -0.86
N GLY A 166 -25.60 -10.68 0.12
CA GLY A 166 -24.55 -11.67 0.03
C GLY A 166 -23.43 -11.47 1.07
N VAL A 167 -22.32 -12.18 0.91
CA VAL A 167 -21.21 -12.12 1.85
C VAL A 167 -20.41 -10.84 1.66
N MET A 168 -20.18 -10.12 2.76
CA MET A 168 -19.24 -9.02 2.87
C MET A 168 -18.16 -9.37 3.89
N GLN A 169 -16.93 -9.03 3.57
CA GLN A 169 -15.79 -9.19 4.46
C GLN A 169 -15.21 -7.82 4.78
N VAL A 170 -14.93 -7.59 6.05
CA VAL A 170 -14.15 -6.42 6.49
C VAL A 170 -12.83 -6.92 7.03
N HIS A 171 -11.76 -6.19 6.73
CA HIS A 171 -10.54 -6.28 7.49
C HIS A 171 -10.12 -4.88 7.97
N ALA A 172 -9.82 -4.81 9.27
CA ALA A 172 -9.48 -3.56 9.92
C ALA A 172 -8.26 -3.76 10.81
N TYR A 173 -7.45 -2.71 10.94
CA TYR A 173 -6.25 -2.73 11.76
C TYR A 173 -5.85 -1.31 12.17
N PRO A 174 -5.22 -1.13 13.35
CA PRO A 174 -4.73 0.16 13.78
C PRO A 174 -3.61 0.64 12.85
N MET A 175 -3.56 1.92 12.52
CA MET A 175 -2.46 2.52 11.77
C MET A 175 -1.69 3.56 12.59
N ASP A 176 -2.30 4.07 13.65
CA ASP A 176 -1.69 4.92 14.67
C ASP A 176 -2.54 4.88 15.96
N GLU A 177 -2.21 5.74 16.95
CA GLU A 177 -2.91 5.81 18.23
C GLU A 177 -4.34 6.36 18.17
N LYS A 178 -4.78 6.87 17.02
CA LYS A 178 -6.05 7.61 16.87
C LYS A 178 -6.94 7.10 15.77
N SER A 179 -6.41 6.23 14.92
CA SER A 179 -7.11 5.83 13.71
C SER A 179 -6.76 4.41 13.26
N SER A 180 -7.68 3.84 12.52
CA SER A 180 -7.52 2.53 11.90
C SER A 180 -7.89 2.56 10.43
N THR A 181 -7.30 1.66 9.68
CA THR A 181 -7.77 1.30 8.35
C THR A 181 -8.97 0.38 8.47
N PHE A 182 -9.97 0.56 7.60
CA PHE A 182 -11.19 -0.23 7.55
C PHE A 182 -11.53 -0.53 6.08
N ILE A 183 -11.33 -1.77 5.64
CA ILE A 183 -11.53 -2.17 4.26
C ILE A 183 -12.70 -3.13 4.18
N ILE A 184 -13.68 -2.82 3.33
CA ILE A 184 -14.83 -3.68 3.07
C ILE A 184 -14.66 -4.30 1.71
N GLU A 185 -14.68 -5.62 1.62
CA GLU A 185 -14.54 -6.38 0.39
C GLU A 185 -15.77 -7.24 0.11
N MET A 186 -16.12 -7.35 -1.15
CA MET A 186 -17.22 -8.19 -1.61
C MET A 186 -17.04 -8.51 -3.11
N ASN A 187 -17.78 -9.49 -3.60
CA ASN A 187 -17.80 -9.70 -5.05
C ASN A 187 -18.69 -8.66 -5.76
N GLU A 188 -18.55 -8.56 -7.06
CA GLU A 188 -19.23 -7.55 -7.86
C GLU A 188 -20.76 -7.66 -7.82
N ASP A 189 -21.30 -8.87 -7.69
CA ASP A 189 -22.75 -9.06 -7.62
C ASP A 189 -23.32 -8.52 -6.28
N VAL A 190 -22.62 -8.77 -5.18
CA VAL A 190 -22.97 -8.20 -3.85
C VAL A 190 -22.86 -6.68 -3.87
N TRP A 191 -21.83 -6.14 -4.48
CA TRP A 191 -21.65 -4.69 -4.68
C TRP A 191 -22.86 -4.06 -5.37
N ARG A 192 -23.31 -4.65 -6.47
CA ARG A 192 -24.47 -4.17 -7.23
C ARG A 192 -25.78 -4.35 -6.47
N ASN A 193 -26.00 -5.53 -5.85
CA ASN A 193 -27.19 -5.81 -5.07
C ASN A 193 -27.37 -4.86 -3.89
N ALA A 194 -26.28 -4.47 -3.25
CA ALA A 194 -26.26 -3.49 -2.16
C ALA A 194 -26.40 -2.04 -2.66
N GLY A 195 -26.37 -1.81 -3.97
CA GLY A 195 -26.51 -0.48 -4.59
C GLY A 195 -25.25 0.39 -4.53
N PHE A 196 -24.09 -0.19 -4.23
CA PHE A 196 -22.83 0.56 -4.17
C PHE A 196 -22.34 1.02 -5.53
N ASP A 197 -22.79 0.42 -6.63
CA ASP A 197 -22.54 0.85 -8.00
C ASP A 197 -23.18 2.21 -8.34
N LYS A 198 -24.12 2.67 -7.51
CA LYS A 198 -24.81 3.96 -7.67
C LYS A 198 -24.17 5.09 -6.88
N PHE A 199 -23.23 4.80 -6.02
CA PHE A 199 -22.41 5.84 -5.41
C PHE A 199 -21.51 6.42 -6.51
N GLU A 200 -21.80 7.65 -6.92
CA GLU A 200 -20.81 8.45 -7.62
C GLU A 200 -19.62 8.59 -6.67
N SER A 201 -18.49 8.04 -7.06
CA SER A 201 -17.25 8.33 -6.37
C SER A 201 -16.97 9.81 -6.59
N GLU A 202 -17.45 10.68 -5.69
CA GLU A 202 -16.80 11.96 -5.54
C GLU A 202 -15.34 11.64 -5.33
N SER A 203 -14.51 12.09 -6.25
CA SER A 203 -13.08 11.87 -6.17
C SER A 203 -12.60 12.54 -4.90
N LEU A 204 -12.45 11.75 -3.84
CA LEU A 204 -11.79 12.25 -2.64
C LEU A 204 -10.37 12.66 -3.02
N PRO A 205 -9.91 13.81 -2.54
CA PRO A 205 -8.55 14.23 -2.82
C PRO A 205 -7.57 13.14 -2.33
N PRO A 206 -6.46 12.92 -3.03
CA PRO A 206 -5.44 11.99 -2.58
C PRO A 206 -5.02 12.25 -1.14
N GLY A 207 -5.01 11.23 -0.30
CA GLY A 207 -4.56 11.32 1.09
C GLY A 207 -5.62 11.77 2.10
N VAL A 208 -6.91 11.73 1.73
CA VAL A 208 -8.03 11.91 2.68
C VAL A 208 -8.62 10.58 3.04
#